data_266fe90ba173852ee8db40b9bc510da4
#
_entry.id   266fe90ba173852ee8db40b9bc510da4
#
_cell.length_a   1.000
_cell.length_b   1.000
_cell.length_c   1.000
_cell.angle_alpha   90.00
_cell.angle_beta   90.00
_cell.angle_gamma   90.00
#
_symmetry.space_group_name_H-M   'P 1'
#
loop_
_entity.id
_entity.type
_entity.pdbx_description
1 polymer ?
#
loop_
_entity_poly.entity_id
_entity_poly.type
_entity_poly.pdbx_seq_one_letter_code
_entity_poly.pdbx_strand_id
1 'polypeptide(L)'
;MKQEQLMDKRVLRTQKRLRESMLQLLEEQHYNDISVKDICEASGVSRATFYLHYKDKEDFIMTYQQEVIKSIKKRILKVQFDNKIQFFENVLNFWEQEGSIFLKLIEDKGAHMIHQDIKRNLQQNIEVRLIPFLKTQTLTHKEKYFL
;
A
#
# COMPACT_ATOMS: atom_id res chain seq x y z
N MET A 1 14.16 13.42 -21.35
CA MET A 1 12.89 12.70 -21.55
C MET A 1 13.04 11.18 -21.70
N LYS A 2 13.70 10.61 -22.70
CA LYS A 2 13.85 9.15 -22.83
C LYS A 2 14.66 8.48 -21.68
N GLN A 3 15.70 9.10 -21.17
CA GLN A 3 16.51 8.59 -20.05
C GLN A 3 15.74 8.63 -18.72
N GLU A 4 14.97 9.66 -18.47
CA GLU A 4 14.12 9.83 -17.29
C GLU A 4 13.01 8.75 -17.24
N GLN A 5 12.33 8.49 -18.36
CA GLN A 5 11.35 7.42 -18.48
C GLN A 5 11.96 6.01 -18.33
N LEU A 6 13.23 5.82 -18.72
CA LEU A 6 13.95 4.56 -18.51
C LEU A 6 14.36 4.37 -17.05
N MET A 7 14.76 5.44 -16.35
CA MET A 7 15.05 5.42 -14.92
C MET A 7 13.79 5.08 -14.12
N ASP A 8 12.66 5.72 -14.39
CA ASP A 8 11.38 5.44 -13.74
C ASP A 8 10.96 3.97 -13.91
N LYS A 9 11.11 3.41 -15.11
CA LYS A 9 10.79 1.99 -15.35
C LYS A 9 11.70 1.02 -14.59
N ARG A 10 12.98 1.35 -14.42
CA ARG A 10 13.92 0.52 -13.64
C ARG A 10 13.57 0.55 -12.16
N VAL A 11 13.28 1.73 -11.63
CA VAL A 11 12.86 1.92 -10.23
C VAL A 11 11.58 1.13 -9.96
N LEU A 12 10.55 1.29 -10.78
CA LEU A 12 9.28 0.57 -10.64
C LEU A 12 9.48 -0.96 -10.69
N ARG A 13 10.33 -1.45 -11.58
CA ARG A 13 10.66 -2.89 -11.66
C ARG A 13 11.37 -3.37 -10.39
N THR A 14 12.32 -2.62 -9.88
CA THR A 14 13.04 -2.92 -8.64
C THR A 14 12.07 -2.97 -7.47
N GLN A 15 11.22 -1.97 -7.30
CA GLN A 15 10.21 -1.91 -6.25
C GLN A 15 9.24 -3.09 -6.33
N LYS A 16 8.77 -3.44 -7.53
CA LYS A 16 7.90 -4.60 -7.74
C LYS A 16 8.57 -5.89 -7.29
N ARG A 17 9.82 -6.15 -7.70
CA ARG A 17 10.58 -7.35 -7.31
C ARG A 17 10.76 -7.44 -5.79
N LEU A 18 11.06 -6.33 -5.12
CA LEU A 18 11.20 -6.28 -3.67
C LEU A 18 9.87 -6.62 -2.97
N ARG A 19 8.74 -6.13 -3.48
CA ARG A 19 7.40 -6.41 -2.94
C ARG A 19 7.01 -7.88 -3.10
N GLU A 20 7.20 -8.43 -4.30
CA GLU A 20 6.92 -9.84 -4.58
C GLU A 20 7.74 -10.75 -3.69
N SER A 21 9.02 -10.43 -3.49
CA SER A 21 9.90 -11.19 -2.60
C SER A 21 9.51 -11.08 -1.13
N MET A 22 9.11 -9.89 -0.67
CA MET A 22 8.61 -9.71 0.70
C MET A 22 7.36 -10.54 0.94
N LEU A 23 6.42 -10.53 -0.01
CA LEU A 23 5.19 -11.32 0.09
C LEU A 23 5.50 -12.81 0.17
N GLN A 24 6.40 -13.32 -0.68
CA GLN A 24 6.84 -14.72 -0.65
C GLN A 24 7.49 -15.07 0.69
N LEU A 25 8.40 -14.23 1.20
CA LEU A 25 9.05 -14.48 2.49
C LEU A 25 8.06 -14.51 3.66
N LEU A 26 7.04 -13.65 3.64
CA LEU A 26 5.96 -13.64 4.65
C LEU A 26 5.06 -14.88 4.59
N GLU A 27 5.09 -15.66 3.54
CA GLU A 27 4.41 -16.97 3.48
C GLU A 27 5.20 -18.07 4.20
N GLU A 28 6.52 -17.92 4.31
CA GLU A 28 7.43 -18.94 4.81
C GLU A 28 7.92 -18.66 6.24
N GLN A 29 7.96 -17.38 6.67
CA GLN A 29 8.54 -16.98 7.95
C GLN A 29 7.90 -15.71 8.51
N HIS A 30 8.10 -15.48 9.83
CA HIS A 30 7.59 -14.29 10.49
C HIS A 30 8.34 -13.02 10.05
N TYR A 31 7.64 -11.91 10.01
CA TYR A 31 8.20 -10.61 9.64
C TYR A 31 9.49 -10.26 10.41
N ASN A 32 9.52 -10.55 11.71
CA ASN A 32 10.68 -10.23 12.54
C ASN A 32 11.94 -11.02 12.15
N ASP A 33 11.79 -12.20 11.57
CA ASP A 33 12.86 -13.07 11.13
C ASP A 33 13.40 -12.72 9.73
N ILE A 34 12.61 -11.95 8.96
CA ILE A 34 13.01 -11.48 7.63
C ILE A 34 14.00 -10.31 7.75
N SER A 35 15.16 -10.45 7.16
CA SER A 35 16.16 -9.37 7.06
C SER A 35 16.15 -8.70 5.68
N VAL A 36 16.77 -7.51 5.58
CA VAL A 36 17.03 -6.85 4.29
C VAL A 36 17.88 -7.75 3.37
N LYS A 37 18.77 -8.57 3.95
CA LYS A 37 19.56 -9.53 3.18
C LYS A 37 18.65 -10.56 2.49
N ASP A 38 17.70 -11.13 3.22
CA ASP A 38 16.77 -12.13 2.68
C ASP A 38 15.91 -11.55 1.56
N ILE A 39 15.40 -10.34 1.76
CA ILE A 39 14.61 -9.62 0.74
C ILE A 39 15.45 -9.39 -0.53
N CYS A 40 16.70 -8.98 -0.38
CA CYS A 40 17.62 -8.74 -1.50
C CYS A 40 17.99 -10.04 -2.23
N GLU A 41 18.27 -11.11 -1.50
CA GLU A 41 18.58 -12.42 -2.08
C GLU A 41 17.39 -12.99 -2.84
N ALA A 42 16.18 -12.97 -2.26
CA ALA A 42 14.97 -13.45 -2.90
C ALA A 42 14.59 -12.62 -4.13
N SER A 43 14.80 -11.30 -4.09
CA SER A 43 14.45 -10.40 -5.20
C SER A 43 15.51 -10.34 -6.30
N GLY A 44 16.75 -10.78 -6.03
CA GLY A 44 17.91 -10.53 -6.88
C GLY A 44 18.27 -9.05 -7.02
N VAL A 45 17.87 -8.21 -6.05
CA VAL A 45 18.25 -6.81 -5.95
C VAL A 45 19.43 -6.66 -5.00
N SER A 46 20.46 -5.90 -5.38
CA SER A 46 21.59 -5.69 -4.49
C SER A 46 21.21 -4.89 -3.24
N ARG A 47 21.91 -5.15 -2.10
CA ARG A 47 21.71 -4.35 -0.87
C ARG A 47 21.98 -2.85 -1.12
N ALA A 48 22.98 -2.52 -1.93
CA ALA A 48 23.25 -1.14 -2.31
C ALA A 48 22.04 -0.50 -3.01
N THR A 49 21.41 -1.21 -3.95
CA THR A 49 20.21 -0.75 -4.63
C THR A 49 19.02 -0.63 -3.66
N PHE A 50 18.86 -1.56 -2.73
CA PHE A 50 17.82 -1.46 -1.70
C PHE A 50 17.99 -0.17 -0.88
N TYR A 51 19.19 0.09 -0.37
CA TYR A 51 19.49 1.27 0.46
C TYR A 51 19.52 2.60 -0.31
N LEU A 52 19.48 2.59 -1.62
CA LEU A 52 19.18 3.79 -2.42
C LEU A 52 17.72 4.23 -2.31
N HIS A 53 16.82 3.29 -2.02
CA HIS A 53 15.37 3.54 -1.98
C HIS A 53 14.79 3.56 -0.57
N TYR A 54 15.34 2.76 0.33
CA TYR A 54 14.79 2.52 1.67
C TYR A 54 15.90 2.50 2.71
N LYS A 55 15.62 3.10 3.85
CA LYS A 55 16.54 3.17 4.98
C LYS A 55 16.72 1.82 5.67
N ASP A 56 15.63 1.09 5.83
CA ASP A 56 15.55 -0.22 6.47
C ASP A 56 14.29 -0.99 5.99
N LYS A 57 14.04 -2.13 6.58
CA LYS A 57 12.87 -2.98 6.26
C LYS A 57 11.55 -2.28 6.63
N GLU A 58 11.53 -1.60 7.75
CA GLU A 58 10.36 -0.86 8.24
C GLU A 58 10.02 0.30 7.29
N ASP A 59 11.01 1.08 6.88
CA ASP A 59 10.85 2.17 5.92
C ASP A 59 10.33 1.66 4.56
N PHE A 60 10.80 0.50 4.12
CA PHE A 60 10.28 -0.17 2.92
C PHE A 60 8.77 -0.46 3.05
N ILE A 61 8.32 -1.04 4.15
CA ILE A 61 6.91 -1.35 4.39
C ILE A 61 6.07 -0.07 4.50
N MET A 62 6.55 0.94 5.23
CA MET A 62 5.83 2.19 5.40
C MET A 62 5.73 2.98 4.09
N THR A 63 6.79 3.02 3.30
CA THR A 63 6.77 3.65 1.98
C THR A 63 5.79 2.96 1.05
N TYR A 64 5.79 1.63 1.03
CA TYR A 64 4.82 0.86 0.24
C TYR A 64 3.38 1.12 0.70
N GLN A 65 3.11 1.17 1.99
CA GLN A 65 1.79 1.52 2.51
C GLN A 65 1.31 2.88 2.01
N GLN A 66 2.17 3.89 2.04
CA GLN A 66 1.82 5.23 1.54
C GLN A 66 1.48 5.22 0.04
N GLU A 67 2.22 4.45 -0.74
CA GLU A 67 1.96 4.30 -2.19
C GLU A 67 0.63 3.60 -2.45
N VAL A 68 0.31 2.53 -1.70
CA VAL A 68 -0.98 1.83 -1.78
C VAL A 68 -2.13 2.76 -1.43
N ILE A 69 -2.03 3.51 -0.34
CA ILE A 69 -3.04 4.50 0.07
C ILE A 69 -3.22 5.59 -1.00
N LYS A 70 -2.13 6.08 -1.57
CA LYS A 70 -2.16 7.06 -2.67
C LYS A 70 -2.84 6.50 -3.94
N SER A 71 -2.59 5.25 -4.27
CA SER A 71 -3.22 4.54 -5.39
C SER A 71 -4.72 4.36 -5.17
N ILE A 72 -5.15 3.93 -3.99
CA ILE A 72 -6.58 3.84 -3.62
C ILE A 72 -7.26 5.19 -3.83
N LYS A 73 -6.68 6.25 -3.26
CA LYS A 73 -7.25 7.60 -3.38
C LYS A 73 -7.41 8.01 -4.85
N LYS A 74 -6.40 7.76 -5.68
CA LYS A 74 -6.43 8.10 -7.10
C LYS A 74 -7.51 7.31 -7.86
N ARG A 75 -7.72 6.02 -7.52
CA ARG A 75 -8.79 5.19 -8.10
C ARG A 75 -10.18 5.67 -7.66
N ILE A 76 -10.37 5.92 -6.37
CA ILE A 76 -11.64 6.41 -5.82
C ILE A 76 -12.04 7.75 -6.46
N LEU A 77 -11.10 8.67 -6.67
CA LEU A 77 -11.36 9.98 -7.29
C LEU A 77 -11.75 9.89 -8.78
N LYS A 78 -11.39 8.80 -9.47
CA LYS A 78 -11.63 8.62 -10.91
C LYS A 78 -12.93 7.90 -11.24
N VAL A 79 -13.52 7.19 -10.27
CA VAL A 79 -14.69 6.34 -10.48
C VAL A 79 -15.89 6.98 -9.80
N GLN A 80 -16.96 7.20 -10.56
CA GLN A 80 -18.28 7.46 -9.98
C GLN A 80 -18.87 6.12 -9.54
N PHE A 81 -19.22 6.03 -8.26
CA PHE A 81 -19.85 4.84 -7.71
C PHE A 81 -21.35 5.06 -7.66
N ASP A 82 -22.11 4.15 -8.24
CA ASP A 82 -23.57 4.22 -8.26
C ASP A 82 -24.19 4.01 -6.87
N ASN A 83 -23.47 3.30 -6.00
CA ASN A 83 -23.89 3.04 -4.63
C ASN A 83 -22.71 2.73 -3.70
N LYS A 84 -22.99 2.76 -2.38
CA LYS A 84 -21.99 2.49 -1.35
C LYS A 84 -21.42 1.06 -1.40
N ILE A 85 -22.21 0.07 -1.82
CA ILE A 85 -21.78 -1.33 -1.91
C ILE A 85 -20.69 -1.46 -2.95
N GLN A 86 -20.92 -0.92 -4.15
CA GLN A 86 -19.93 -0.93 -5.23
C GLN A 86 -18.62 -0.22 -4.82
N PHE A 87 -18.71 0.87 -4.06
CA PHE A 87 -17.55 1.53 -3.49
C PHE A 87 -16.75 0.58 -2.59
N PHE A 88 -17.41 -0.10 -1.63
CA PHE A 88 -16.74 -1.01 -0.72
C PHE A 88 -16.15 -2.23 -1.44
N GLU A 89 -16.86 -2.81 -2.39
CA GLU A 89 -16.35 -3.91 -3.23
C GLU A 89 -15.06 -3.51 -3.97
N ASN A 90 -15.02 -2.33 -4.55
CA ASN A 90 -13.82 -1.82 -5.23
C ASN A 90 -12.65 -1.60 -4.27
N VAL A 91 -12.92 -1.11 -3.06
CA VAL A 91 -11.90 -0.93 -2.03
C VAL A 91 -11.35 -2.28 -1.57
N LEU A 92 -12.22 -3.27 -1.31
CA LEU A 92 -11.81 -4.62 -0.90
C LEU A 92 -10.99 -5.31 -1.98
N ASN A 93 -11.47 -5.32 -3.23
CA ASN A 93 -10.73 -5.89 -4.37
C ASN A 93 -9.35 -5.22 -4.55
N PHE A 94 -9.27 -3.92 -4.34
CA PHE A 94 -7.99 -3.23 -4.38
C PHE A 94 -7.03 -3.70 -3.28
N TRP A 95 -7.53 -3.85 -2.04
CA TRP A 95 -6.71 -4.34 -0.94
C TRP A 95 -6.23 -5.78 -1.14
N GLU A 96 -7.05 -6.65 -1.72
CA GLU A 96 -6.64 -8.00 -2.10
C GLU A 96 -5.52 -8.01 -3.14
N GLN A 97 -5.56 -7.10 -4.10
CA GLN A 97 -4.58 -7.04 -5.20
C GLN A 97 -3.29 -6.33 -4.80
N GLU A 98 -3.40 -5.17 -4.14
CA GLU A 98 -2.27 -4.26 -3.87
C GLU A 98 -1.85 -4.27 -2.40
N GLY A 99 -2.69 -4.75 -1.51
CA GLY A 99 -2.49 -4.76 -0.06
C GLY A 99 -2.09 -6.10 0.55
N SER A 100 -1.79 -7.11 -0.27
CA SER A 100 -1.53 -8.49 0.18
C SER A 100 -0.43 -8.60 1.24
N ILE A 101 0.64 -7.81 1.14
CA ILE A 101 1.69 -7.74 2.17
C ILE A 101 1.11 -7.31 3.53
N PHE A 102 0.19 -6.34 3.54
CA PHE A 102 -0.41 -5.85 4.79
C PHE A 102 -1.35 -6.87 5.41
N LEU A 103 -2.09 -7.63 4.60
CA LEU A 103 -2.93 -8.73 5.09
C LEU A 103 -2.06 -9.79 5.76
N LYS A 104 -0.94 -10.19 5.13
CA LYS A 104 0.02 -11.11 5.71
C LYS A 104 0.66 -10.57 7.00
N LEU A 105 1.03 -9.31 7.03
CA LEU A 105 1.57 -8.67 8.23
C LEU A 105 0.54 -8.63 9.37
N ILE A 106 -0.75 -8.40 9.09
CA ILE A 106 -1.82 -8.40 10.10
C ILE A 106 -2.03 -9.81 10.68
N GLU A 107 -1.88 -10.85 9.87
CA GLU A 107 -1.98 -12.25 10.31
C GLU A 107 -0.77 -12.68 11.15
N ASP A 108 0.38 -12.05 10.98
CA ASP A 108 1.62 -12.39 11.67
C ASP A 108 1.63 -11.89 13.12
N LYS A 109 1.35 -12.80 14.07
CA LYS A 109 1.29 -12.50 15.51
C LYS A 109 2.61 -11.97 16.09
N GLY A 110 3.75 -12.19 15.42
CA GLY A 110 5.06 -11.71 15.85
C GLY A 110 5.33 -10.24 15.52
N ALA A 111 4.58 -9.66 14.59
CA ALA A 111 4.85 -8.35 14.01
C ALA A 111 4.19 -7.16 14.75
N HIS A 112 4.09 -7.19 16.08
CA HIS A 112 3.33 -6.22 16.88
C HIS A 112 3.71 -4.74 16.62
N MET A 113 4.98 -4.43 16.48
CA MET A 113 5.42 -3.04 16.29
C MET A 113 4.98 -2.51 14.92
N ILE A 114 5.21 -3.30 13.88
CA ILE A 114 4.80 -2.90 12.52
C ILE A 114 3.27 -2.85 12.40
N HIS A 115 2.52 -3.70 13.12
CA HIS A 115 1.06 -3.63 13.19
C HIS A 115 0.57 -2.28 13.71
N GLN A 116 1.18 -1.79 14.80
CA GLN A 116 0.78 -0.51 15.38
C GLN A 116 1.06 0.65 14.41
N ASP A 117 2.17 0.62 13.71
CA ASP A 117 2.53 1.64 12.75
C ASP A 117 1.63 1.62 11.52
N ILE A 118 1.34 0.42 10.97
CA ILE A 118 0.37 0.24 9.88
C ILE A 118 -1.01 0.76 10.31
N LYS A 119 -1.49 0.35 11.48
CA LYS A 119 -2.78 0.77 12.02
C LYS A 119 -2.87 2.27 12.20
N ARG A 120 -1.86 2.89 12.80
CA ARG A 120 -1.79 4.34 13.02
C ARG A 120 -1.85 5.11 11.71
N ASN A 121 -1.06 4.70 10.72
CA ASN A 121 -1.05 5.30 9.41
C ASN A 121 -2.40 5.16 8.68
N LEU A 122 -3.02 3.98 8.78
CA LEU A 122 -4.36 3.76 8.21
C LEU A 122 -5.41 4.64 8.88
N GLN A 123 -5.44 4.70 10.21
CA GLN A 123 -6.38 5.54 10.94
C GLN A 123 -6.24 7.01 10.54
N GLN A 124 -5.02 7.55 10.55
CA GLN A 124 -4.78 8.94 10.13
C GLN A 124 -5.24 9.21 8.70
N ASN A 125 -4.99 8.29 7.77
CA ASN A 125 -5.41 8.47 6.38
C ASN A 125 -6.93 8.35 6.22
N ILE A 126 -7.60 7.47 6.97
CA ILE A 126 -9.06 7.34 6.96
C ILE A 126 -9.70 8.58 7.55
N GLU A 127 -9.30 9.00 8.75
CA GLU A 127 -9.90 10.14 9.46
C GLU A 127 -9.67 11.46 8.74
N VAL A 128 -8.44 11.72 8.30
CA VAL A 128 -8.06 13.03 7.75
C VAL A 128 -8.41 13.16 6.26
N ARG A 129 -8.43 12.06 5.51
CA ARG A 129 -8.53 12.09 4.05
C ARG A 129 -9.75 11.38 3.48
N LEU A 130 -10.08 10.18 3.98
CA LEU A 130 -11.13 9.37 3.39
C LEU A 130 -12.52 9.77 3.89
N ILE A 131 -12.69 9.99 5.18
CA ILE A 131 -14.00 10.39 5.77
C ILE A 131 -14.49 11.72 5.22
N PRO A 132 -13.69 12.80 5.15
CA PRO A 132 -14.11 14.06 4.52
C PRO A 132 -14.48 13.87 3.05
N PHE A 133 -13.71 13.07 2.31
CA PHE A 133 -14.00 12.77 0.91
C PHE A 133 -15.33 12.04 0.73
N LEU A 134 -15.62 11.02 1.53
CA LEU A 134 -16.88 10.29 1.48
C LEU A 134 -18.08 11.18 1.83
N LYS A 135 -17.93 12.07 2.80
CA LYS A 135 -18.96 13.05 3.17
C LYS A 135 -19.29 14.00 2.01
N THR A 136 -18.29 14.44 1.26
CA THR A 136 -18.51 15.31 0.10
C THR A 136 -19.14 14.58 -1.09
N GLN A 137 -18.85 13.31 -1.29
CA GLN A 137 -19.42 12.50 -2.37
C GLN A 137 -20.88 12.09 -2.09
N THR A 138 -21.25 11.82 -0.84
CA THR A 138 -22.62 11.45 -0.47
C THR A 138 -23.60 12.62 -0.54
N LEU A 139 -23.12 13.87 -0.59
CA LEU A 139 -23.94 15.10 -0.68
C LEU A 139 -24.27 15.51 -2.12
N THR A 140 -23.77 14.84 -3.16
CA THR A 140 -23.80 15.42 -4.50
C THR A 140 -25.04 15.16 -5.34
N HIS A 141 -25.93 14.19 -5.03
CA HIS A 141 -27.04 13.93 -5.96
C HIS A 141 -28.46 13.76 -5.40
N LYS A 142 -28.65 13.55 -4.10
CA LYS A 142 -30.03 13.43 -3.56
C LYS A 142 -30.43 14.48 -2.52
N GLU A 143 -29.47 15.12 -1.89
CA GLU A 143 -29.77 16.11 -0.82
C GLU A 143 -29.83 17.56 -1.31
N LYS A 144 -29.43 17.85 -2.56
CA LYS A 144 -29.60 19.18 -3.15
C LYS A 144 -31.06 19.51 -3.53
N TYR A 145 -31.96 18.54 -3.49
CA TYR A 145 -33.37 18.74 -3.81
C TYR A 145 -34.29 18.74 -2.59
N PHE A 146 -33.75 18.65 -1.36
CA PHE A 146 -34.53 18.65 -0.13
C PHE A 146 -34.06 19.69 0.91
N LEU A 147 -33.31 20.68 0.52
CA LEU A 147 -33.09 21.95 1.22
C LEU A 147 -33.46 23.09 0.25
#